data_bd2895f2c65f71f1836bd20e967fb250
#
_entry.id   bd2895f2c65f71f1836bd20e967fb250
#
_cell.length_a   1.000
_cell.length_b   1.000
_cell.length_c   1.000
_cell.angle_alpha   90.00
_cell.angle_beta   90.00
_cell.angle_gamma   90.00
#
_symmetry.space_group_name_H-M   'P 1'
#
loop_
_entity.id
_entity.type
_entity.pdbx_description
1 polymer ?
#
loop_
_entity_poly.entity_id
_entity_poly.type
_entity_poly.pdbx_seq_one_letter_code
_entity_poly.pdbx_strand_id
1 'polypeptide(L)'
;MSTLQQRFSNHYSDAPERLQAYEIPERGEPGKAAGLLLPASESEVGEMLRTANETGARLVISSGRTGLVEAQRPEGEIVLSLEKLQQPLSFSLADGRSFDFETGLVPEAHGDALAAWWRDAGKPSVDGASILVEGAMAVDALNQILAPIDLMFPMEMGSSSAATVGACVANASAGANAVCYGTAAHMCVSASGYWGNGEPSGNCSAASWRLPATDTLAIDSASVNTAWGLIGSQGAFGVITQVRLRTFPVPMQREAAMLPVADMPAAMRILSAARAAFPGEVEEYEFIGRSALQLVRGLRGDAFRWPFETDPGAPIFVLLQLKTPDPNIDLAARLYEFLAGELELQDEQIGYAPLPVLRAIRHSITEASNHRMRELGGGRLSFDTATPVAVFGDYLAGLQAQLEADFPQVQLIAFGHAGVGGAHLHLLGTRESPVKGSAAALIRRVIDVTLAHGGTFSAEHGIGPKWAEEYAAHTAPETLEGLLGQKRRLDPNNVLNPRSFGFDRLLK
;
A
#
# COMPACT_ATOMS: atom_id res chain seq x y z
N MET A 1 22.16 19.58 24.79
CA MET A 1 21.98 19.34 23.35
C MET A 1 22.48 17.94 23.02
N SER A 2 21.71 17.13 22.29
CA SER A 2 22.20 15.82 21.84
C SER A 2 23.30 15.96 20.80
N THR A 3 24.12 14.93 20.63
CA THR A 3 25.21 14.94 19.61
C THR A 3 24.61 15.14 18.20
N LEU A 4 23.44 14.56 17.90
CA LEU A 4 22.72 14.77 16.63
C LEU A 4 22.30 16.22 16.45
N GLN A 5 21.77 16.88 17.47
CA GLN A 5 21.40 18.30 17.43
C GLN A 5 22.63 19.21 17.18
N GLN A 6 23.77 18.90 17.79
CA GLN A 6 24.99 19.68 17.58
C GLN A 6 25.59 19.50 16.19
N ARG A 7 25.66 18.22 15.71
CA ARG A 7 26.30 17.88 14.43
C ARG A 7 25.44 18.30 13.23
N PHE A 8 24.12 18.24 13.36
CA PHE A 8 23.17 18.54 12.27
C PHE A 8 22.29 19.76 12.57
N SER A 9 22.84 20.79 13.21
CA SER A 9 22.09 21.96 13.68
C SER A 9 21.25 22.66 12.60
N ASN A 10 21.70 22.64 11.33
CA ASN A 10 20.95 23.21 10.19
C ASN A 10 19.81 22.32 9.69
N HIS A 11 19.80 21.05 10.09
CA HIS A 11 18.83 20.03 9.69
C HIS A 11 18.04 19.47 10.89
N TYR A 12 18.23 20.03 12.08
CA TYR A 12 17.57 19.62 13.32
C TYR A 12 16.59 20.68 13.80
N SER A 13 15.46 20.23 14.34
CA SER A 13 14.50 21.10 15.02
C SER A 13 13.92 20.39 16.23
N ASP A 14 13.78 21.11 17.34
CA ASP A 14 13.02 20.71 18.53
C ASP A 14 11.85 21.66 18.81
N ALA A 15 11.52 22.54 17.86
CA ALA A 15 10.42 23.49 17.96
C ALA A 15 9.09 22.74 17.99
N PRO A 16 8.26 22.91 19.04
CA PRO A 16 7.02 22.14 19.23
C PRO A 16 6.06 22.24 18.04
N GLU A 17 5.92 23.43 17.45
CA GLU A 17 5.08 23.69 16.30
C GLU A 17 5.50 22.89 15.03
N ARG A 18 6.78 22.58 14.91
CA ARG A 18 7.29 21.71 13.82
C ARG A 18 7.10 20.24 14.13
N LEU A 19 7.24 19.82 15.38
CA LEU A 19 7.10 18.44 15.80
C LEU A 19 5.65 17.96 15.71
N GLN A 20 4.68 18.82 15.97
CA GLN A 20 3.26 18.48 16.01
C GLN A 20 2.78 17.72 14.76
N ALA A 21 3.25 18.10 13.57
CA ALA A 21 2.88 17.44 12.32
C ALA A 21 3.36 15.99 12.19
N TYR A 22 4.38 15.61 12.97
CA TYR A 22 4.95 14.25 12.97
C TYR A 22 4.49 13.41 14.16
N GLU A 23 3.90 14.04 15.17
CA GLU A 23 3.36 13.41 16.37
C GLU A 23 1.96 12.82 16.15
N ILE A 24 1.21 13.34 15.17
CA ILE A 24 -0.16 12.93 14.88
C ILE A 24 -0.13 11.82 13.81
N PRO A 25 -0.43 10.56 14.15
CA PRO A 25 -0.54 9.50 13.16
C PRO A 25 -1.86 9.62 12.38
N GLU A 26 -1.94 8.95 11.22
CA GLU A 26 -3.19 8.83 10.45
C GLU A 26 -4.29 8.12 11.28
N ARG A 27 -3.90 7.18 12.12
CA ARG A 27 -4.76 6.48 13.08
C ARG A 27 -4.03 6.24 14.39
N GLY A 28 -4.76 6.25 15.48
CA GLY A 28 -4.22 6.05 16.82
C GLY A 28 -4.10 7.35 17.62
N GLU A 29 -3.45 7.26 18.78
CA GLU A 29 -3.23 8.40 19.67
C GLU A 29 -1.97 9.19 19.23
N PRO A 30 -1.94 10.51 19.48
CA PRO A 30 -0.74 11.30 19.24
C PRO A 30 0.49 10.73 19.97
N GLY A 31 1.65 10.83 19.33
CA GLY A 31 2.93 10.48 19.91
C GLY A 31 3.67 11.67 20.52
N LYS A 32 4.97 11.47 20.82
CA LYS A 32 5.85 12.52 21.34
C LYS A 32 7.22 12.40 20.69
N ALA A 33 7.63 13.38 19.91
CA ALA A 33 8.97 13.44 19.31
C ALA A 33 9.98 14.13 20.24
N ALA A 34 11.20 13.59 20.29
CA ALA A 34 12.33 14.26 20.96
C ALA A 34 13.01 15.32 20.09
N GLY A 35 12.77 15.28 18.78
CA GLY A 35 13.31 16.19 17.78
C GLY A 35 13.00 15.73 16.37
N LEU A 36 13.38 16.52 15.38
CA LEU A 36 13.17 16.29 13.97
C LEU A 36 14.48 16.49 13.21
N LEU A 37 14.86 15.52 12.38
CA LEU A 37 15.95 15.57 11.42
C LEU A 37 15.38 15.65 10.01
N LEU A 38 15.90 16.57 9.18
CA LEU A 38 15.45 16.86 7.82
C LEU A 38 16.63 16.83 6.85
N PRO A 39 17.19 15.65 6.52
CA PRO A 39 18.28 15.55 5.55
C PRO A 39 17.86 16.13 4.19
N ALA A 40 18.78 16.83 3.55
CA ALA A 40 18.60 17.40 2.22
C ALA A 40 19.27 16.57 1.13
N SER A 41 20.00 15.52 1.50
CA SER A 41 20.67 14.61 0.58
C SER A 41 20.71 13.18 1.12
N GLU A 42 20.91 12.24 0.24
CA GLU A 42 21.10 10.82 0.56
C GLU A 42 22.29 10.60 1.52
N SER A 43 23.41 11.27 1.28
CA SER A 43 24.61 11.16 2.14
C SER A 43 24.35 11.61 3.57
N GLU A 44 23.55 12.67 3.77
CA GLU A 44 23.17 13.13 5.11
C GLU A 44 22.33 12.10 5.86
N VAL A 45 21.47 11.34 5.17
CA VAL A 45 20.74 10.21 5.80
C VAL A 45 21.72 9.20 6.39
N GLY A 46 22.72 8.78 5.61
CA GLY A 46 23.76 7.85 6.07
C GLY A 46 24.54 8.37 7.27
N GLU A 47 24.93 9.65 7.25
CA GLU A 47 25.66 10.28 8.36
C GLU A 47 24.81 10.40 9.64
N MET A 48 23.52 10.74 9.50
CA MET A 48 22.57 10.82 10.62
C MET A 48 22.36 9.44 11.25
N LEU A 49 22.18 8.39 10.44
CA LEU A 49 22.05 7.01 10.92
C LEU A 49 23.31 6.52 11.64
N ARG A 50 24.50 6.78 11.06
CA ARG A 50 25.79 6.43 11.70
C ARG A 50 25.93 7.12 13.05
N THR A 51 25.65 8.42 13.10
CA THR A 51 25.71 9.19 14.35
C THR A 51 24.69 8.72 15.38
N ALA A 52 23.47 8.36 14.93
CA ALA A 52 22.44 7.78 15.80
C ALA A 52 22.91 6.44 16.38
N ASN A 53 23.52 5.58 15.57
CA ASN A 53 24.04 4.30 16.00
C ASN A 53 25.19 4.46 16.99
N GLU A 54 26.15 5.36 16.73
CA GLU A 54 27.28 5.68 17.62
C GLU A 54 26.82 6.20 18.99
N THR A 55 25.72 6.95 19.03
CA THR A 55 25.23 7.62 20.25
C THR A 55 24.09 6.87 20.95
N GLY A 56 23.55 5.82 20.32
CA GLY A 56 22.35 5.11 20.80
C GLY A 56 21.06 5.93 20.70
N ALA A 57 21.04 7.00 19.90
CA ALA A 57 19.86 7.83 19.69
C ALA A 57 18.84 7.08 18.82
N ARG A 58 17.59 6.96 19.29
CA ARG A 58 16.53 6.25 18.58
C ARG A 58 15.86 7.12 17.55
N LEU A 59 15.63 6.58 16.38
CA LEU A 59 15.00 7.25 15.23
C LEU A 59 13.72 6.55 14.80
N VAL A 60 12.73 7.34 14.41
CA VAL A 60 11.54 6.90 13.69
C VAL A 60 11.55 7.52 12.31
N ILE A 61 11.45 6.69 11.26
CA ILE A 61 11.40 7.19 9.87
C ILE A 61 10.02 7.78 9.60
N SER A 62 10.00 8.95 8.96
CA SER A 62 8.80 9.61 8.45
C SER A 62 8.98 9.95 6.98
N SER A 63 7.93 9.75 6.18
CA SER A 63 7.86 10.18 4.78
C SER A 63 6.45 10.72 4.50
N GLY A 64 5.59 10.03 3.77
CA GLY A 64 4.22 10.48 3.46
C GLY A 64 3.23 10.50 4.64
N ARG A 65 3.55 9.91 5.76
CA ARG A 65 2.75 9.84 7.01
C ARG A 65 1.36 9.18 6.87
N THR A 66 1.14 8.42 5.82
CA THR A 66 -0.13 7.73 5.52
C THR A 66 -0.24 6.33 6.13
N GLY A 67 0.77 5.88 6.88
CA GLY A 67 0.82 4.55 7.49
C GLY A 67 -0.22 4.34 8.60
N LEU A 68 -0.80 3.13 8.68
CA LEU A 68 -1.95 2.80 9.51
C LEU A 68 -1.63 1.92 10.72
N VAL A 69 -0.34 1.58 10.93
CA VAL A 69 0.15 0.69 12.00
C VAL A 69 1.09 1.38 12.99
N GLU A 70 1.02 2.71 13.05
CA GLU A 70 1.77 3.56 13.98
C GLU A 70 3.30 3.49 13.83
N ALA A 71 3.81 2.97 12.72
CA ALA A 71 5.26 2.81 12.51
C ALA A 71 6.01 4.16 12.51
N GLN A 72 5.36 5.24 12.04
CA GLN A 72 5.91 6.59 11.99
C GLN A 72 5.62 7.42 13.25
N ARG A 73 4.84 6.92 14.23
CA ARG A 73 4.48 7.64 15.46
C ARG A 73 5.63 7.59 16.45
N PRO A 74 6.23 8.73 16.86
CA PRO A 74 7.32 8.73 17.85
C PRO A 74 6.79 8.54 19.28
N GLU A 75 7.57 7.90 20.13
CA GLU A 75 7.37 7.78 21.57
C GLU A 75 8.65 8.15 22.34
N GLY A 76 9.19 9.33 22.05
CA GLY A 76 10.45 9.82 22.59
C GLY A 76 11.62 9.64 21.62
N GLU A 77 11.41 9.07 20.44
CA GLU A 77 12.39 9.00 19.38
C GLU A 77 12.54 10.36 18.66
N ILE A 78 13.67 10.56 17.99
CA ILE A 78 13.86 11.64 17.03
C ILE A 78 13.24 11.19 15.69
N VAL A 79 12.45 12.04 15.06
CA VAL A 79 11.90 11.77 13.72
C VAL A 79 12.96 12.06 12.67
N LEU A 80 13.23 11.10 11.79
CA LEU A 80 14.02 11.26 10.57
C LEU A 80 13.05 11.38 9.39
N SER A 81 12.79 12.62 8.94
CA SER A 81 11.88 12.87 7.83
C SER A 81 12.62 12.95 6.51
N LEU A 82 12.14 12.14 5.54
CA LEU A 82 12.70 12.07 4.19
C LEU A 82 12.06 13.07 3.22
N GLU A 83 11.16 13.93 3.67
CA GLU A 83 10.31 14.79 2.83
C GLU A 83 11.04 15.68 1.83
N LYS A 84 12.34 15.91 1.99
CA LYS A 84 13.16 16.67 1.03
C LYS A 84 13.71 15.83 -0.12
N LEU A 85 13.66 14.48 -0.01
CA LEU A 85 14.19 13.55 -1.02
C LEU A 85 13.07 13.12 -1.98
N GLN A 86 12.68 14.02 -2.90
CA GLN A 86 11.52 13.83 -3.77
C GLN A 86 11.78 14.14 -5.26
N GLN A 87 13.05 14.08 -5.69
CA GLN A 87 13.43 14.37 -7.08
C GLN A 87 13.34 13.12 -7.96
N PRO A 88 12.91 13.23 -9.23
CA PRO A 88 13.21 12.23 -10.23
C PRO A 88 14.70 12.30 -10.58
N LEU A 89 15.33 11.17 -10.85
CA LEU A 89 16.76 11.09 -11.13
C LEU A 89 17.04 10.68 -12.56
N SER A 90 16.50 9.55 -13.02
CA SER A 90 16.66 9.11 -14.40
C SER A 90 15.49 8.27 -14.89
N PHE A 91 15.20 8.34 -16.18
CA PHE A 91 14.27 7.46 -16.89
C PHE A 91 15.06 6.61 -17.87
N SER A 92 14.80 5.32 -17.95
CA SER A 92 15.54 4.37 -18.79
C SER A 92 14.59 3.53 -19.63
N LEU A 93 14.90 3.39 -20.92
CA LEU A 93 14.23 2.49 -21.85
C LEU A 93 14.91 1.12 -21.86
N ALA A 94 14.17 0.09 -22.28
CA ALA A 94 14.70 -1.27 -22.40
C ALA A 94 15.84 -1.41 -23.41
N ASP A 95 15.94 -0.52 -24.38
CA ASP A 95 17.01 -0.48 -25.39
C ASP A 95 18.31 0.20 -24.91
N GLY A 96 18.35 0.64 -23.63
CA GLY A 96 19.52 1.25 -22.99
C GLY A 96 19.61 2.77 -23.12
N ARG A 97 18.69 3.43 -23.83
CA ARG A 97 18.61 4.89 -23.82
C ARG A 97 18.09 5.39 -22.48
N SER A 98 18.64 6.51 -22.01
CA SER A 98 18.24 7.10 -20.73
C SER A 98 18.10 8.62 -20.84
N PHE A 99 17.32 9.17 -19.90
CA PHE A 99 17.13 10.60 -19.69
C PHE A 99 17.40 10.91 -18.22
N ASP A 100 18.30 11.85 -17.96
CA ASP A 100 18.59 12.33 -16.62
C ASP A 100 17.81 13.62 -16.34
N PHE A 101 17.12 13.68 -15.21
CA PHE A 101 16.33 14.82 -14.84
C PHE A 101 17.17 15.94 -14.23
N GLU A 102 16.85 17.19 -14.54
CA GLU A 102 17.39 18.35 -13.83
C GLU A 102 16.76 18.43 -12.44
N THR A 103 17.51 18.85 -11.44
CA THR A 103 17.01 19.00 -10.07
C THR A 103 16.24 20.30 -9.89
N GLY A 104 15.25 20.28 -8.97
CA GLY A 104 14.58 21.50 -8.50
C GLY A 104 13.41 21.98 -9.36
N LEU A 105 13.00 21.21 -10.38
CA LEU A 105 11.79 21.49 -11.15
C LEU A 105 10.55 20.90 -10.47
N VAL A 106 9.38 21.42 -10.83
CA VAL A 106 8.09 20.86 -10.43
C VAL A 106 7.75 19.62 -11.28
N PRO A 107 6.87 18.71 -10.82
CA PRO A 107 6.55 17.48 -11.57
C PRO A 107 6.11 17.69 -13.02
N GLU A 108 5.29 18.70 -13.28
CA GLU A 108 4.84 19.02 -14.63
C GLU A 108 6.00 19.39 -15.57
N ALA A 109 6.96 20.20 -15.08
CA ALA A 109 8.13 20.59 -15.87
C ALA A 109 9.06 19.41 -16.15
N HIS A 110 9.19 18.46 -15.19
CA HIS A 110 9.90 17.21 -15.43
C HIS A 110 9.21 16.37 -16.50
N GLY A 111 7.87 16.27 -16.45
CA GLY A 111 7.07 15.54 -17.44
C GLY A 111 7.22 16.14 -18.85
N ASP A 112 7.19 17.48 -18.97
CA ASP A 112 7.39 18.18 -20.24
C ASP A 112 8.79 17.93 -20.82
N ALA A 113 9.83 17.96 -19.98
CA ALA A 113 11.21 17.68 -20.38
C ALA A 113 11.39 16.22 -20.85
N LEU A 114 10.82 15.27 -20.13
CA LEU A 114 10.81 13.85 -20.50
C LEU A 114 10.09 13.62 -21.83
N ALA A 115 8.94 14.25 -22.02
CA ALA A 115 8.18 14.15 -23.27
C ALA A 115 8.90 14.79 -24.46
N ALA A 116 9.62 15.90 -24.25
CA ALA A 116 10.46 16.51 -25.29
C ALA A 116 11.58 15.54 -25.71
N TRP A 117 12.34 15.03 -24.74
CA TRP A 117 13.38 14.03 -25.00
C TRP A 117 12.83 12.79 -25.73
N TRP A 118 11.69 12.25 -25.30
CA TRP A 118 11.07 11.08 -25.93
C TRP A 118 10.67 11.33 -27.38
N ARG A 119 10.11 12.52 -27.68
CA ARG A 119 9.78 12.94 -29.05
C ARG A 119 11.03 13.09 -29.92
N ASP A 120 12.08 13.73 -29.41
CA ASP A 120 13.35 13.94 -30.09
C ASP A 120 14.08 12.62 -30.37
N ALA A 121 13.92 11.65 -29.47
CA ALA A 121 14.42 10.28 -29.65
C ALA A 121 13.61 9.44 -30.67
N GLY A 122 12.58 10.00 -31.31
CA GLY A 122 11.75 9.33 -32.29
C GLY A 122 10.63 8.47 -31.71
N LYS A 123 10.16 8.79 -30.51
CA LYS A 123 9.10 8.06 -29.77
C LYS A 123 9.37 6.55 -29.69
N PRO A 124 10.48 6.15 -29.07
CA PRO A 124 10.80 4.72 -28.91
C PRO A 124 9.73 3.99 -28.10
N SER A 125 9.71 2.65 -28.22
CA SER A 125 8.87 1.83 -27.33
C SER A 125 9.23 2.11 -25.88
N VAL A 126 8.19 2.24 -25.05
CA VAL A 126 8.29 2.40 -23.60
C VAL A 126 8.06 1.08 -22.85
N ASP A 127 7.92 -0.04 -23.58
CA ASP A 127 7.81 -1.37 -22.97
C ASP A 127 9.07 -1.71 -22.19
N GLY A 128 8.89 -2.12 -20.94
CA GLY A 128 10.01 -2.42 -20.04
C GLY A 128 10.78 -1.18 -19.53
N ALA A 129 10.27 0.03 -19.77
CA ALA A 129 10.87 1.24 -19.23
C ALA A 129 10.80 1.28 -17.70
N SER A 130 11.75 2.02 -17.11
CA SER A 130 11.83 2.21 -15.66
C SER A 130 12.23 3.65 -15.32
N ILE A 131 11.86 4.08 -14.13
CA ILE A 131 12.24 5.40 -13.60
C ILE A 131 12.93 5.24 -12.25
N LEU A 132 14.05 5.94 -12.06
CA LEU A 132 14.75 6.07 -10.78
C LEU A 132 14.34 7.39 -10.14
N VAL A 133 13.87 7.32 -8.90
CA VAL A 133 13.44 8.50 -8.15
C VAL A 133 13.91 8.44 -6.70
N GLU A 134 13.95 9.57 -6.04
CA GLU A 134 14.14 9.64 -4.59
C GLU A 134 12.91 9.10 -3.84
N GLY A 135 13.15 8.48 -2.68
CA GLY A 135 12.15 7.68 -1.97
C GLY A 135 10.93 8.44 -1.43
N ALA A 136 11.04 9.75 -1.22
CA ALA A 136 9.93 10.57 -0.73
C ALA A 136 9.10 11.23 -1.85
N MET A 137 9.31 10.87 -3.11
CA MET A 137 8.42 11.28 -4.20
C MET A 137 7.01 10.73 -3.98
N ALA A 138 5.99 11.60 -4.06
CA ALA A 138 4.60 11.18 -3.96
C ALA A 138 4.17 10.38 -5.22
N VAL A 139 3.27 9.42 -5.04
CA VAL A 139 2.75 8.61 -6.15
C VAL A 139 2.10 9.47 -7.24
N ASP A 140 1.29 10.47 -6.85
CA ASP A 140 0.64 11.38 -7.82
C ASP A 140 1.67 12.24 -8.55
N ALA A 141 2.71 12.73 -7.87
CA ALA A 141 3.78 13.50 -8.51
C ALA A 141 4.56 12.66 -9.54
N LEU A 142 4.83 11.39 -9.22
CA LEU A 142 5.43 10.46 -10.17
C LEU A 142 4.54 10.26 -11.40
N ASN A 143 3.22 10.09 -11.20
CA ASN A 143 2.29 9.92 -12.30
C ASN A 143 2.14 11.19 -13.17
N GLN A 144 2.27 12.40 -12.59
CA GLN A 144 2.33 13.64 -13.35
C GLN A 144 3.56 13.69 -14.27
N ILE A 145 4.70 13.17 -13.82
CA ILE A 145 5.93 13.10 -14.64
C ILE A 145 5.78 12.11 -15.81
N LEU A 146 5.12 10.97 -15.57
CA LEU A 146 4.99 9.89 -16.55
C LEU A 146 3.86 10.12 -17.57
N ALA A 147 2.80 10.82 -17.19
CA ALA A 147 1.60 11.02 -18.00
C ALA A 147 1.85 11.59 -19.43
N PRO A 148 2.78 12.57 -19.65
CA PRO A 148 3.02 13.13 -20.98
C PRO A 148 3.60 12.16 -22.02
N ILE A 149 4.02 10.96 -21.59
CA ILE A 149 4.48 9.87 -22.46
C ILE A 149 3.60 8.61 -22.34
N ASP A 150 2.35 8.79 -21.90
CA ASP A 150 1.33 7.74 -21.73
C ASP A 150 1.78 6.59 -20.82
N LEU A 151 2.59 6.89 -19.79
CA LEU A 151 3.00 5.94 -18.77
C LEU A 151 2.40 6.27 -17.39
N MET A 152 2.35 5.26 -16.53
CA MET A 152 1.92 5.38 -15.15
C MET A 152 2.70 4.43 -14.22
N PHE A 153 2.70 4.75 -12.94
CA PHE A 153 2.96 3.84 -11.83
C PHE A 153 1.61 3.48 -11.20
N PRO A 154 1.07 2.26 -11.45
CA PRO A 154 -0.33 1.91 -11.21
C PRO A 154 -0.61 1.56 -9.73
N MET A 155 -0.26 2.45 -8.81
CA MET A 155 -0.56 2.33 -7.39
C MET A 155 -1.84 3.12 -7.06
N GLU A 156 -2.99 2.48 -7.19
CA GLU A 156 -4.30 3.11 -6.92
C GLU A 156 -4.62 3.01 -5.43
N MET A 157 -4.57 4.14 -4.73
CA MET A 157 -4.89 4.24 -3.30
C MET A 157 -5.46 5.61 -2.95
N GLY A 158 -6.30 5.68 -1.94
CA GLY A 158 -6.95 6.93 -1.52
C GLY A 158 -5.99 8.01 -0.97
N SER A 159 -4.74 7.65 -0.68
CA SER A 159 -3.70 8.55 -0.15
C SER A 159 -2.57 8.85 -1.13
N SER A 160 -2.74 8.59 -2.44
CA SER A 160 -1.68 8.67 -3.47
C SER A 160 -1.01 10.06 -3.55
N SER A 161 -1.72 11.13 -3.17
CA SER A 161 -1.18 12.49 -3.13
C SER A 161 -0.13 12.71 -2.02
N ALA A 162 -0.16 11.89 -0.95
CA ALA A 162 0.75 11.97 0.18
C ALA A 162 1.62 10.73 0.34
N ALA A 163 1.14 9.55 -0.09
CA ALA A 163 1.90 8.32 -0.05
C ALA A 163 3.13 8.40 -0.96
N THR A 164 4.30 8.05 -0.43
CA THR A 164 5.58 8.17 -1.15
C THR A 164 6.04 6.81 -1.66
N VAL A 165 6.67 6.79 -2.83
CA VAL A 165 7.05 5.54 -3.50
C VAL A 165 8.03 4.69 -2.69
N GLY A 166 8.98 5.30 -2.00
CA GLY A 166 9.90 4.58 -1.11
C GLY A 166 9.20 3.94 0.08
N ALA A 167 8.20 4.63 0.67
CA ALA A 167 7.38 4.07 1.74
C ALA A 167 6.48 2.93 1.22
N CYS A 168 5.90 3.07 0.02
CA CYS A 168 5.13 2.00 -0.61
C CYS A 168 5.99 0.75 -0.84
N VAL A 169 7.23 0.92 -1.31
CA VAL A 169 8.18 -0.19 -1.50
C VAL A 169 8.61 -0.79 -0.15
N ALA A 170 8.93 0.05 0.84
CA ALA A 170 9.31 -0.41 2.19
C ALA A 170 8.19 -1.23 2.87
N ASN A 171 6.93 -0.89 2.61
CA ASN A 171 5.78 -1.61 3.16
C ASN A 171 5.25 -2.72 2.25
N ALA A 172 5.80 -2.89 1.04
CA ALA A 172 5.24 -3.74 -0.02
C ALA A 172 3.73 -3.44 -0.25
N SER A 173 3.36 -2.15 -0.20
CA SER A 173 1.97 -1.70 -0.25
C SER A 173 1.25 -2.22 -1.50
N ALA A 174 -0.02 -2.53 -1.35
CA ALA A 174 -0.92 -2.85 -2.44
C ALA A 174 -1.94 -1.72 -2.66
N GLY A 175 -2.66 -1.79 -3.75
CA GLY A 175 -3.78 -0.91 -4.07
C GLY A 175 -4.85 -1.70 -4.84
N ALA A 176 -5.93 -1.04 -5.25
CA ALA A 176 -7.05 -1.67 -5.96
C ALA A 176 -6.61 -2.45 -7.22
N ASN A 177 -5.53 -1.96 -7.87
CA ASN A 177 -4.98 -2.56 -9.09
C ASN A 177 -4.01 -3.75 -8.83
N ALA A 178 -3.87 -4.18 -7.58
CA ALA A 178 -2.92 -5.25 -7.23
C ALA A 178 -3.23 -6.59 -7.93
N VAL A 179 -4.48 -6.83 -8.30
CA VAL A 179 -4.89 -8.02 -9.06
C VAL A 179 -4.21 -8.09 -10.44
N CYS A 180 -3.87 -6.92 -11.01
CA CYS A 180 -3.22 -6.79 -12.32
C CYS A 180 -1.71 -6.56 -12.22
N TYR A 181 -1.28 -5.66 -11.35
CA TYR A 181 0.10 -5.16 -11.31
C TYR A 181 0.91 -5.68 -10.11
N GLY A 182 0.25 -6.31 -9.15
CA GLY A 182 0.87 -6.70 -7.89
C GLY A 182 1.03 -5.54 -6.90
N THR A 183 1.91 -5.72 -5.93
CA THR A 183 2.25 -4.73 -4.91
C THR A 183 3.39 -3.81 -5.37
N ALA A 184 3.69 -2.75 -4.61
CA ALA A 184 4.85 -1.90 -4.84
C ALA A 184 6.17 -2.69 -4.91
N ALA A 185 6.29 -3.78 -4.14
CA ALA A 185 7.45 -4.67 -4.20
C ALA A 185 7.59 -5.38 -5.56
N HIS A 186 6.49 -5.80 -6.20
CA HIS A 186 6.50 -6.40 -7.54
C HIS A 186 6.84 -5.40 -8.64
N MET A 187 6.49 -4.14 -8.45
CA MET A 187 6.78 -3.06 -9.38
C MET A 187 8.15 -2.42 -9.15
N CYS A 188 8.82 -2.72 -8.03
CA CYS A 188 10.14 -2.24 -7.71
C CYS A 188 11.20 -3.08 -8.44
N VAL A 189 12.04 -2.44 -9.24
CA VAL A 189 13.19 -3.09 -9.88
C VAL A 189 14.34 -3.18 -8.88
N SER A 190 14.63 -2.07 -8.19
CA SER A 190 15.65 -2.01 -7.16
C SER A 190 15.39 -0.88 -6.18
N ALA A 191 15.97 -0.99 -5.00
CA ALA A 191 16.00 0.04 -3.98
C ALA A 191 17.42 0.21 -3.45
N SER A 192 17.78 1.42 -3.08
CA SER A 192 19.04 1.75 -2.41
C SER A 192 18.83 2.74 -1.28
N GLY A 193 19.82 2.82 -0.40
CA GLY A 193 19.81 3.71 0.75
C GLY A 193 20.85 3.28 1.79
N TYR A 194 20.48 3.30 3.05
CA TYR A 194 21.40 3.03 4.15
C TYR A 194 20.79 2.06 5.16
N TRP A 195 21.62 1.14 5.67
CA TRP A 195 21.27 0.30 6.80
C TRP A 195 21.18 1.11 8.10
N GLY A 196 20.57 0.56 9.13
CA GLY A 196 20.44 1.23 10.42
C GLY A 196 21.78 1.61 11.08
N ASN A 197 22.87 0.94 10.73
CA ASN A 197 24.24 1.31 11.14
C ASN A 197 24.88 2.45 10.33
N GLY A 198 24.17 3.00 9.34
CA GLY A 198 24.64 4.07 8.47
C GLY A 198 25.54 3.63 7.30
N GLU A 199 25.73 2.32 7.10
CA GLU A 199 26.45 1.81 5.94
C GLU A 199 25.54 1.80 4.69
N PRO A 200 26.06 2.13 3.50
CA PRO A 200 25.28 2.04 2.28
C PRO A 200 24.73 0.61 2.04
N SER A 201 23.47 0.50 1.61
CA SER A 201 22.89 -0.80 1.28
C SER A 201 23.39 -1.36 -0.06
N GLY A 202 23.95 -0.50 -0.91
CA GLY A 202 24.11 -0.78 -2.31
C GLY A 202 22.75 -0.84 -3.03
N ASN A 203 22.79 -1.21 -4.30
CA ASN A 203 21.58 -1.37 -5.12
C ASN A 203 20.97 -2.75 -4.88
N CYS A 204 19.90 -2.82 -4.10
CA CYS A 204 19.21 -4.06 -3.76
C CYS A 204 18.13 -4.35 -4.81
N SER A 205 18.30 -5.39 -5.61
CA SER A 205 17.31 -5.82 -6.62
C SER A 205 16.13 -6.55 -5.98
N ALA A 206 14.92 -6.22 -6.41
CA ALA A 206 13.68 -6.86 -5.95
C ALA A 206 13.42 -8.25 -6.53
N ALA A 207 14.13 -8.63 -7.58
CA ALA A 207 14.01 -9.92 -8.26
C ALA A 207 15.39 -10.50 -8.53
N SER A 208 15.46 -11.74 -9.04
CA SER A 208 16.68 -12.31 -9.60
C SER A 208 17.08 -11.62 -10.92
N TRP A 209 16.99 -10.28 -10.93
CA TRP A 209 17.30 -9.42 -12.04
C TRP A 209 18.48 -8.55 -11.65
N ARG A 210 19.50 -8.55 -12.45
CA ARG A 210 20.58 -7.58 -12.36
C ARG A 210 20.31 -6.45 -13.34
N LEU A 211 20.51 -5.22 -12.87
CA LEU A 211 20.67 -4.08 -13.77
C LEU A 211 22.15 -4.08 -14.19
N PRO A 212 22.49 -4.43 -15.44
CA PRO A 212 23.86 -4.23 -15.93
C PRO A 212 24.18 -2.73 -15.93
N ALA A 213 25.46 -2.41 -16.17
CA ALA A 213 25.93 -1.02 -16.25
C ALA A 213 25.15 -0.15 -17.26
N THR A 214 24.36 -0.75 -18.14
CA THR A 214 23.49 -0.11 -19.13
C THR A 214 22.06 0.10 -18.66
N ASP A 215 21.75 -0.14 -17.36
CA ASP A 215 20.40 -0.06 -16.77
C ASP A 215 19.34 -0.94 -17.47
N THR A 216 19.73 -1.90 -18.28
CA THR A 216 18.81 -2.86 -18.87
C THR A 216 18.65 -4.09 -17.97
N LEU A 217 17.41 -4.61 -17.89
CA LEU A 217 17.13 -5.82 -17.13
C LEU A 217 17.78 -7.04 -17.78
N ALA A 218 18.55 -7.80 -17.01
CA ALA A 218 19.11 -9.08 -17.42
C ALA A 218 18.77 -10.18 -16.41
N ILE A 219 18.59 -11.39 -16.88
CA ILE A 219 18.42 -12.56 -16.01
C ILE A 219 19.76 -12.83 -15.32
N ASP A 220 19.74 -12.93 -13.99
CA ASP A 220 20.91 -13.22 -13.18
C ASP A 220 20.57 -14.26 -12.10
N SER A 221 21.11 -15.46 -12.25
CA SER A 221 20.99 -16.53 -11.27
C SER A 221 22.21 -16.66 -10.35
N ALA A 222 23.23 -15.82 -10.53
CA ALA A 222 24.46 -15.84 -9.76
C ALA A 222 24.42 -14.92 -8.53
N SER A 223 23.49 -13.96 -8.49
CA SER A 223 23.34 -13.01 -7.38
C SER A 223 22.31 -13.48 -6.37
N VAL A 224 22.63 -13.38 -5.09
CA VAL A 224 21.66 -13.54 -4.00
C VAL A 224 20.84 -12.26 -3.90
N ASN A 225 19.51 -12.42 -3.87
CA ASN A 225 18.63 -11.28 -3.65
C ASN A 225 18.81 -10.73 -2.22
N THR A 226 19.34 -9.50 -2.11
CA THR A 226 19.54 -8.80 -0.84
C THR A 226 18.45 -7.74 -0.56
N ALA A 227 17.50 -7.59 -1.48
CA ALA A 227 16.47 -6.56 -1.42
C ALA A 227 15.52 -6.69 -0.22
N TRP A 228 15.32 -7.89 0.29
CA TRP A 228 14.42 -8.15 1.42
C TRP A 228 14.81 -7.39 2.71
N GLY A 229 16.03 -6.88 2.83
CA GLY A 229 16.44 -6.01 3.93
C GLY A 229 15.88 -4.58 3.83
N LEU A 230 15.39 -4.17 2.65
CA LEU A 230 14.76 -2.85 2.42
C LEU A 230 13.31 -3.00 1.99
N ILE A 231 13.04 -3.82 0.97
CA ILE A 231 11.71 -4.01 0.37
C ILE A 231 10.85 -4.86 1.31
N GLY A 232 9.65 -4.35 1.68
CA GLY A 232 8.77 -5.01 2.63
C GLY A 232 9.23 -5.01 4.09
N SER A 233 10.34 -4.34 4.39
CA SER A 233 10.94 -4.30 5.74
C SER A 233 10.31 -3.27 6.68
N GLN A 234 9.42 -2.43 6.20
CA GLN A 234 8.79 -1.33 6.95
C GLN A 234 9.81 -0.39 7.61
N GLY A 235 10.98 -0.21 6.96
CA GLY A 235 12.07 0.59 7.50
C GLY A 235 12.73 0.02 8.75
N ALA A 236 12.54 -1.26 9.06
CA ALA A 236 13.07 -1.87 10.28
C ALA A 236 14.58 -2.11 10.23
N PHE A 237 15.16 -2.29 9.06
CA PHE A 237 16.59 -2.62 8.88
C PHE A 237 17.38 -1.49 8.22
N GLY A 238 16.72 -0.63 7.46
CA GLY A 238 17.35 0.44 6.72
C GLY A 238 16.36 1.46 6.19
N VAL A 239 16.89 2.53 5.63
CA VAL A 239 16.15 3.65 5.04
C VAL A 239 16.31 3.60 3.53
N ILE A 240 15.21 3.57 2.80
CA ILE A 240 15.20 3.69 1.34
C ILE A 240 15.32 5.17 0.99
N THR A 241 16.38 5.53 0.25
CA THR A 241 16.58 6.88 -0.26
C THR A 241 16.25 7.00 -1.74
N GLN A 242 16.41 5.92 -2.50
CA GLN A 242 16.11 5.86 -3.93
C GLN A 242 15.42 4.55 -4.29
N VAL A 243 14.53 4.61 -5.27
CA VAL A 243 13.86 3.44 -5.85
C VAL A 243 13.86 3.53 -7.36
N ARG A 244 14.13 2.40 -8.03
CA ARG A 244 13.88 2.22 -9.46
C ARG A 244 12.57 1.43 -9.62
N LEU A 245 11.64 2.01 -10.33
CA LEU A 245 10.28 1.48 -10.49
C LEU A 245 10.02 1.13 -11.95
N ARG A 246 9.30 0.04 -12.18
CA ARG A 246 8.71 -0.26 -13.49
C ARG A 246 7.63 0.76 -13.79
N THR A 247 7.55 1.16 -15.05
CA THR A 247 6.45 1.96 -15.56
C THR A 247 5.56 1.10 -16.46
N PHE A 248 4.30 1.48 -16.55
CA PHE A 248 3.30 0.74 -17.31
C PHE A 248 2.55 1.67 -18.24
N PRO A 249 2.17 1.23 -19.45
CA PRO A 249 1.33 2.03 -20.32
C PRO A 249 -0.01 2.35 -19.66
N VAL A 250 -0.48 3.59 -19.83
CA VAL A 250 -1.85 3.96 -19.45
C VAL A 250 -2.81 3.19 -20.36
N PRO A 251 -3.77 2.45 -19.85
CA PRO A 251 -4.76 1.75 -20.67
C PRO A 251 -5.55 2.72 -21.52
N MET A 252 -5.74 2.37 -22.80
CA MET A 252 -6.52 3.18 -23.74
C MET A 252 -8.01 3.16 -23.42
N GLN A 253 -8.51 2.04 -22.87
CA GLN A 253 -9.88 1.91 -22.44
C GLN A 253 -9.95 1.21 -21.09
N ARG A 254 -10.94 1.60 -20.31
CA ARG A 254 -11.34 0.96 -19.06
C ARG A 254 -12.86 0.88 -19.02
N GLU A 255 -13.38 -0.28 -18.67
CA GLU A 255 -14.80 -0.52 -18.46
C GLU A 255 -15.03 -1.24 -17.14
N ALA A 256 -16.14 -0.92 -16.48
CA ALA A 256 -16.46 -1.52 -15.20
C ALA A 256 -17.97 -1.74 -15.02
N ALA A 257 -18.28 -2.75 -14.23
CA ALA A 257 -19.65 -3.02 -13.79
C ALA A 257 -19.67 -3.42 -12.31
N MET A 258 -20.76 -3.07 -11.62
CA MET A 258 -21.06 -3.56 -10.28
C MET A 258 -22.07 -4.72 -10.38
N LEU A 259 -21.74 -5.83 -9.73
CA LEU A 259 -22.51 -7.08 -9.85
C LEU A 259 -23.01 -7.50 -8.47
N PRO A 260 -24.33 -7.77 -8.30
CA PRO A 260 -24.87 -8.34 -7.09
C PRO A 260 -24.53 -9.83 -7.02
N VAL A 261 -24.08 -10.32 -5.87
CA VAL A 261 -23.76 -11.73 -5.67
C VAL A 261 -24.38 -12.28 -4.38
N ALA A 262 -24.73 -13.54 -4.40
CA ALA A 262 -25.40 -14.20 -3.28
C ALA A 262 -24.45 -14.46 -2.10
N ASP A 263 -23.16 -14.71 -2.37
CA ASP A 263 -22.15 -15.04 -1.38
C ASP A 263 -20.73 -14.82 -1.94
N MET A 264 -19.72 -14.89 -1.07
CA MET A 264 -18.32 -14.75 -1.48
C MET A 264 -17.83 -15.89 -2.37
N PRO A 265 -18.19 -17.17 -2.17
CA PRO A 265 -17.88 -18.22 -3.14
C PRO A 265 -18.39 -17.91 -4.55
N ALA A 266 -19.58 -17.32 -4.69
CA ALA A 266 -20.11 -16.88 -6.00
C ALA A 266 -19.24 -15.76 -6.59
N ALA A 267 -18.85 -14.76 -5.78
CA ALA A 267 -17.91 -13.72 -6.21
C ALA A 267 -16.60 -14.32 -6.75
N MET A 268 -16.03 -15.32 -6.06
CA MET A 268 -14.78 -15.95 -6.49
C MET A 268 -14.91 -16.78 -7.78
N ARG A 269 -16.08 -17.36 -8.04
CA ARG A 269 -16.37 -18.01 -9.33
C ARG A 269 -16.38 -17.00 -10.48
N ILE A 270 -17.00 -15.83 -10.27
CA ILE A 270 -16.97 -14.73 -11.26
C ILE A 270 -15.54 -14.28 -11.53
N LEU A 271 -14.69 -14.10 -10.50
CA LEU A 271 -13.28 -13.78 -10.69
C LEU A 271 -12.56 -14.80 -11.55
N SER A 272 -12.79 -16.09 -11.28
CA SER A 272 -12.16 -17.18 -12.05
C SER A 272 -12.59 -17.15 -13.52
N ALA A 273 -13.88 -16.94 -13.80
CA ALA A 273 -14.39 -16.79 -15.15
C ALA A 273 -13.84 -15.54 -15.85
N ALA A 274 -13.83 -14.39 -15.15
CA ALA A 274 -13.29 -13.14 -15.70
C ALA A 274 -11.81 -13.26 -16.05
N ARG A 275 -10.99 -13.91 -15.21
CA ARG A 275 -9.57 -14.16 -15.51
C ARG A 275 -9.36 -15.09 -16.71
N ALA A 276 -10.27 -16.05 -16.92
CA ALA A 276 -10.20 -16.93 -18.08
C ALA A 276 -10.62 -16.20 -19.38
N ALA A 277 -11.66 -15.38 -19.32
CA ALA A 277 -12.18 -14.62 -20.47
C ALA A 277 -11.27 -13.42 -20.83
N PHE A 278 -10.62 -12.81 -19.85
CA PHE A 278 -9.83 -11.58 -19.99
C PHE A 278 -8.41 -11.72 -19.38
N PRO A 279 -7.54 -12.58 -19.95
CA PRO A 279 -6.18 -12.79 -19.41
C PRO A 279 -5.36 -11.51 -19.38
N GLY A 280 -4.97 -11.05 -18.17
CA GLY A 280 -4.19 -9.82 -17.98
C GLY A 280 -4.96 -8.52 -18.14
N GLU A 281 -6.27 -8.54 -18.42
CA GLU A 281 -7.11 -7.36 -18.60
C GLU A 281 -7.97 -7.04 -17.37
N VAL A 282 -8.12 -7.94 -16.38
CA VAL A 282 -8.79 -7.64 -15.10
C VAL A 282 -7.91 -6.69 -14.30
N GLU A 283 -8.29 -5.41 -14.23
CA GLU A 283 -7.50 -4.36 -13.57
C GLU A 283 -7.88 -4.18 -12.10
N GLU A 284 -9.20 -4.27 -11.77
CA GLU A 284 -9.70 -4.25 -10.39
C GLU A 284 -10.77 -5.34 -10.20
N TYR A 285 -10.77 -5.94 -9.02
CA TYR A 285 -11.82 -6.86 -8.59
C TYR A 285 -12.05 -6.69 -7.09
N GLU A 286 -13.05 -5.86 -6.76
CA GLU A 286 -13.36 -5.45 -5.40
C GLU A 286 -14.65 -6.09 -4.92
N PHE A 287 -14.74 -6.42 -3.63
CA PHE A 287 -16.03 -6.74 -3.03
C PHE A 287 -16.49 -5.65 -2.06
N ILE A 288 -17.79 -5.48 -1.96
CA ILE A 288 -18.44 -4.51 -1.07
C ILE A 288 -19.61 -5.22 -0.38
N GLY A 289 -19.51 -5.44 0.91
CA GLY A 289 -20.62 -5.96 1.70
C GLY A 289 -21.80 -4.97 1.72
N ARG A 290 -23.04 -5.49 1.78
CA ARG A 290 -24.25 -4.66 1.82
C ARG A 290 -24.21 -3.62 2.95
N SER A 291 -23.71 -3.99 4.13
CA SER A 291 -23.57 -3.06 5.26
C SER A 291 -22.68 -1.87 4.91
N ALA A 292 -21.56 -2.10 4.20
CA ALA A 292 -20.68 -1.03 3.74
C ALA A 292 -21.39 -0.10 2.74
N LEU A 293 -22.08 -0.68 1.76
CA LEU A 293 -22.83 0.06 0.74
C LEU A 293 -23.96 0.91 1.35
N GLN A 294 -24.70 0.37 2.32
CA GLN A 294 -25.73 1.10 3.05
C GLN A 294 -25.16 2.31 3.81
N LEU A 295 -23.97 2.18 4.40
CA LEU A 295 -23.31 3.31 5.06
C LEU A 295 -22.92 4.40 4.07
N VAL A 296 -22.38 4.03 2.89
CA VAL A 296 -22.06 5.00 1.84
C VAL A 296 -23.32 5.72 1.35
N ARG A 297 -24.40 4.98 1.12
CA ARG A 297 -25.70 5.55 0.74
C ARG A 297 -26.22 6.53 1.79
N GLY A 298 -26.15 6.17 3.07
CA GLY A 298 -26.55 7.04 4.18
C GLY A 298 -25.71 8.30 4.28
N LEU A 299 -24.38 8.17 4.11
CA LEU A 299 -23.45 9.31 4.15
C LEU A 299 -23.66 10.29 2.98
N ARG A 300 -23.83 9.75 1.76
CA ARG A 300 -23.93 10.56 0.54
C ARG A 300 -25.32 11.13 0.28
N GLY A 301 -26.37 10.56 0.89
CA GLY A 301 -27.75 11.02 0.71
C GLY A 301 -28.13 11.17 -0.76
N ASP A 302 -28.65 12.33 -1.15
CA ASP A 302 -29.08 12.64 -2.52
C ASP A 302 -27.91 12.69 -3.54
N ALA A 303 -26.66 12.79 -3.09
CA ALA A 303 -25.49 12.74 -3.95
C ALA A 303 -25.07 11.30 -4.32
N PHE A 304 -25.64 10.30 -3.65
CA PHE A 304 -25.37 8.90 -3.98
C PHE A 304 -25.96 8.55 -5.35
N ARG A 305 -25.14 7.95 -6.21
CA ARG A 305 -25.58 7.48 -7.53
C ARG A 305 -25.58 5.97 -7.51
N TRP A 306 -26.80 5.41 -7.45
CA TRP A 306 -27.04 3.97 -7.47
C TRP A 306 -26.89 3.44 -8.90
N PRO A 307 -26.05 2.41 -9.14
CA PRO A 307 -25.80 1.93 -10.51
C PRO A 307 -26.86 0.96 -11.05
N PHE A 308 -27.89 0.64 -10.27
CA PHE A 308 -28.98 -0.25 -10.65
C PHE A 308 -30.29 0.53 -10.71
N GLU A 309 -31.23 0.13 -11.57
CA GLU A 309 -32.59 0.72 -11.60
C GLU A 309 -33.35 0.44 -10.30
N THR A 310 -33.25 -0.81 -9.81
CA THR A 310 -33.83 -1.23 -8.53
C THR A 310 -32.77 -1.88 -7.66
N ASP A 311 -32.96 -1.87 -6.33
CA ASP A 311 -32.05 -2.56 -5.42
C ASP A 311 -32.17 -4.09 -5.61
N PRO A 312 -31.11 -4.78 -6.07
CA PRO A 312 -31.15 -6.22 -6.29
C PRO A 312 -31.20 -7.07 -5.01
N GLY A 313 -31.16 -6.43 -3.83
CA GLY A 313 -31.29 -7.14 -2.55
C GLY A 313 -30.11 -8.01 -2.15
N ALA A 314 -29.02 -8.02 -2.91
CA ALA A 314 -27.87 -8.91 -2.68
C ALA A 314 -27.09 -8.56 -1.41
N PRO A 315 -26.54 -9.56 -0.69
CA PRO A 315 -25.72 -9.32 0.50
C PRO A 315 -24.32 -8.76 0.19
N ILE A 316 -23.82 -9.00 -1.02
CA ILE A 316 -22.50 -8.59 -1.47
C ILE A 316 -22.59 -8.05 -2.90
N PHE A 317 -21.72 -7.11 -3.20
CA PHE A 317 -21.53 -6.56 -4.54
C PHE A 317 -20.07 -6.70 -4.94
N VAL A 318 -19.84 -6.98 -6.22
CA VAL A 318 -18.51 -7.01 -6.81
C VAL A 318 -18.37 -5.85 -7.79
N LEU A 319 -17.28 -5.13 -7.73
CA LEU A 319 -16.84 -4.20 -8.78
C LEU A 319 -15.78 -4.90 -9.62
N LEU A 320 -16.12 -5.23 -10.85
CA LEU A 320 -15.22 -5.76 -11.87
C LEU A 320 -14.84 -4.64 -12.80
N GLN A 321 -13.54 -4.35 -12.93
CA GLN A 321 -12.99 -3.42 -13.90
C GLN A 321 -12.03 -4.13 -14.82
N LEU A 322 -12.23 -3.92 -16.13
CA LEU A 322 -11.36 -4.38 -17.20
C LEU A 322 -10.58 -3.21 -17.80
N LYS A 323 -9.45 -3.51 -18.43
CA LYS A 323 -8.64 -2.57 -19.20
C LYS A 323 -8.19 -3.19 -20.51
N THR A 324 -7.87 -2.34 -21.50
CA THR A 324 -7.15 -2.77 -22.69
C THR A 324 -6.21 -1.66 -23.19
N PRO A 325 -5.02 -1.99 -23.73
CA PRO A 325 -4.16 -1.05 -24.42
C PRO A 325 -4.57 -0.85 -25.89
N ASP A 326 -5.48 -1.69 -26.45
CA ASP A 326 -5.89 -1.61 -27.86
C ASP A 326 -7.11 -0.68 -28.01
N PRO A 327 -6.96 0.45 -28.72
CA PRO A 327 -8.07 1.36 -28.95
C PRO A 327 -9.16 0.81 -29.91
N ASN A 328 -8.88 -0.27 -30.66
CA ASN A 328 -9.82 -0.83 -31.63
C ASN A 328 -10.74 -1.90 -31.03
N ILE A 329 -10.50 -2.31 -29.81
CA ILE A 329 -11.37 -3.25 -29.09
C ILE A 329 -12.57 -2.47 -28.53
N ASP A 330 -13.78 -2.96 -28.74
CA ASP A 330 -14.95 -2.50 -28.00
C ASP A 330 -15.00 -3.23 -26.65
N LEU A 331 -14.33 -2.65 -25.64
CA LEU A 331 -14.22 -3.26 -24.32
C LEU A 331 -15.58 -3.32 -23.61
N ALA A 332 -16.44 -2.33 -23.85
CA ALA A 332 -17.80 -2.30 -23.26
C ALA A 332 -18.65 -3.46 -23.81
N ALA A 333 -18.63 -3.68 -25.12
CA ALA A 333 -19.34 -4.80 -25.74
C ALA A 333 -18.81 -6.16 -25.23
N ARG A 334 -17.47 -6.31 -25.11
CA ARG A 334 -16.86 -7.56 -24.57
C ARG A 334 -17.26 -7.80 -23.13
N LEU A 335 -17.27 -6.77 -22.29
CA LEU A 335 -17.71 -6.88 -20.90
C LEU A 335 -19.18 -7.29 -20.83
N TYR A 336 -20.04 -6.64 -21.63
CA TYR A 336 -21.46 -6.99 -21.67
C TYR A 336 -21.70 -8.43 -22.13
N GLU A 337 -21.03 -8.88 -23.22
CA GLU A 337 -21.13 -10.24 -23.72
C GLU A 337 -20.69 -11.27 -22.65
N PHE A 338 -19.65 -10.99 -21.90
CA PHE A 338 -19.23 -11.81 -20.78
C PHE A 338 -20.30 -11.88 -19.68
N LEU A 339 -20.83 -10.72 -19.27
CA LEU A 339 -21.80 -10.66 -18.18
C LEU A 339 -23.15 -11.27 -18.55
N ALA A 340 -23.70 -10.93 -19.71
CA ALA A 340 -25.00 -11.40 -20.16
C ALA A 340 -24.93 -12.78 -20.84
N GLY A 341 -23.85 -13.09 -21.56
CA GLY A 341 -23.70 -14.36 -22.30
C GLY A 341 -23.07 -15.47 -21.45
N GLU A 342 -21.87 -15.25 -20.86
CA GLU A 342 -21.19 -16.31 -20.11
C GLU A 342 -21.68 -16.46 -18.67
N LEU A 343 -22.00 -15.35 -17.99
CA LEU A 343 -22.54 -15.38 -16.61
C LEU A 343 -24.06 -15.41 -16.56
N GLU A 344 -24.76 -15.32 -17.71
CA GLU A 344 -26.20 -15.33 -17.84
C GLU A 344 -26.94 -14.30 -16.97
N LEU A 345 -26.28 -13.16 -16.69
CA LEU A 345 -26.89 -12.08 -15.90
C LEU A 345 -27.92 -11.32 -16.73
N GLN A 346 -29.03 -10.95 -16.09
CA GLN A 346 -30.03 -10.08 -16.70
C GLN A 346 -29.58 -8.61 -16.57
N ASP A 347 -30.07 -7.72 -17.43
CA ASP A 347 -29.67 -6.30 -17.45
C ASP A 347 -29.86 -5.60 -16.09
N GLU A 348 -30.91 -5.95 -15.36
CA GLU A 348 -31.22 -5.42 -14.02
C GLU A 348 -30.21 -5.86 -12.95
N GLN A 349 -29.44 -6.91 -13.23
CA GLN A 349 -28.37 -7.43 -12.36
C GLN A 349 -27.00 -6.85 -12.70
N ILE A 350 -26.90 -6.00 -13.73
CA ILE A 350 -25.65 -5.38 -14.15
C ILE A 350 -25.72 -3.90 -13.82
N GLY A 351 -24.97 -3.49 -12.79
CA GLY A 351 -24.91 -2.09 -12.37
C GLY A 351 -23.90 -1.30 -13.22
N TYR A 352 -24.38 -0.66 -14.28
CA TYR A 352 -23.57 0.22 -15.10
C TYR A 352 -23.60 1.65 -14.60
N ALA A 353 -22.42 2.25 -14.47
CA ALA A 353 -22.24 3.68 -14.25
C ALA A 353 -20.82 4.08 -14.71
N PRO A 354 -20.58 5.38 -14.98
CA PRO A 354 -19.23 5.84 -15.25
C PRO A 354 -18.25 5.39 -14.16
N LEU A 355 -17.07 4.92 -14.55
CA LEU A 355 -16.04 4.39 -13.64
C LEU A 355 -15.77 5.29 -12.42
N PRO A 356 -15.67 6.64 -12.53
CA PRO A 356 -15.50 7.51 -11.36
C PRO A 356 -16.64 7.39 -10.35
N VAL A 357 -17.87 7.10 -10.80
CA VAL A 357 -19.03 6.90 -9.90
C VAL A 357 -18.91 5.61 -9.13
N LEU A 358 -18.56 4.51 -9.80
CA LEU A 358 -18.37 3.20 -9.16
C LEU A 358 -17.20 3.23 -8.16
N ARG A 359 -16.09 3.83 -8.54
CA ARG A 359 -14.92 4.04 -7.66
C ARG A 359 -15.26 4.93 -6.46
N ALA A 360 -16.05 5.99 -6.64
CA ALA A 360 -16.46 6.86 -5.55
C ALA A 360 -17.28 6.10 -4.49
N ILE A 361 -18.09 5.11 -4.88
CA ILE A 361 -18.79 4.23 -3.93
C ILE A 361 -17.76 3.49 -3.06
N ARG A 362 -16.79 2.83 -3.68
CA ARG A 362 -15.76 2.04 -3.00
C ARG A 362 -14.88 2.90 -2.08
N HIS A 363 -14.42 4.03 -2.55
CA HIS A 363 -13.53 4.93 -1.79
C HIS A 363 -14.23 5.63 -0.62
N SER A 364 -15.55 5.78 -0.67
CA SER A 364 -16.34 6.42 0.41
C SER A 364 -16.55 5.52 1.62
N ILE A 365 -16.25 4.20 1.55
CA ILE A 365 -16.59 3.24 2.61
C ILE A 365 -15.86 3.56 3.92
N THR A 366 -14.58 3.93 3.86
CA THR A 366 -13.82 4.27 5.08
C THR A 366 -14.39 5.51 5.77
N GLU A 367 -14.74 6.56 5.00
CA GLU A 367 -15.38 7.77 5.53
C GLU A 367 -16.75 7.45 6.14
N ALA A 368 -17.58 6.68 5.44
CA ALA A 368 -18.90 6.25 5.92
C ALA A 368 -18.79 5.39 7.19
N SER A 369 -17.82 4.51 7.25
CA SER A 369 -17.54 3.71 8.46
C SER A 369 -17.08 4.58 9.64
N ASN A 370 -16.25 5.62 9.40
CA ASN A 370 -15.85 6.58 10.41
C ASN A 370 -17.05 7.40 10.92
N HIS A 371 -17.95 7.80 10.03
CA HIS A 371 -19.17 8.49 10.41
C HIS A 371 -20.04 7.59 11.31
N ARG A 372 -20.25 6.34 10.89
CA ARG A 372 -21.03 5.36 11.65
C ARG A 372 -20.43 5.06 13.02
N MET A 373 -19.10 4.93 13.10
CA MET A 373 -18.40 4.76 14.38
C MET A 373 -18.70 5.87 15.36
N ARG A 374 -18.72 7.13 14.89
CA ARG A 374 -19.05 8.29 15.75
C ARG A 374 -20.51 8.26 16.24
N GLU A 375 -21.45 7.88 15.37
CA GLU A 375 -22.86 7.71 15.74
C GLU A 375 -23.04 6.63 16.82
N LEU A 376 -22.44 5.46 16.64
CA LEU A 376 -22.52 4.33 17.56
C LEU A 376 -21.81 4.62 18.90
N GLY A 377 -20.71 5.36 18.87
CA GLY A 377 -19.94 5.80 20.04
C GLY A 377 -19.16 4.72 20.77
N GLY A 378 -19.11 3.49 20.25
CA GLY A 378 -18.39 2.33 20.86
C GLY A 378 -17.01 2.05 20.28
N GLY A 379 -16.52 2.91 19.40
CA GLY A 379 -15.21 2.77 18.76
C GLY A 379 -15.18 1.76 17.62
N ARG A 380 -13.98 1.54 17.06
CA ARG A 380 -13.72 0.66 15.93
C ARG A 380 -12.43 -0.12 16.11
N LEU A 381 -12.48 -1.41 15.76
CA LEU A 381 -11.29 -2.20 15.40
C LEU A 381 -11.25 -2.37 13.88
N SER A 382 -10.06 -2.21 13.31
CA SER A 382 -9.85 -2.37 11.86
C SER A 382 -8.77 -3.41 11.61
N PHE A 383 -9.09 -4.33 10.70
CA PHE A 383 -8.19 -5.38 10.24
C PHE A 383 -7.98 -5.24 8.74
N ASP A 384 -6.86 -5.76 8.32
CA ASP A 384 -6.38 -5.81 6.96
C ASP A 384 -5.82 -7.21 6.74
N THR A 385 -6.68 -8.11 6.26
CA THR A 385 -6.38 -9.54 6.16
C THR A 385 -6.32 -9.98 4.71
N ALA A 386 -5.52 -11.02 4.43
CA ALA A 386 -5.59 -11.70 3.16
C ALA A 386 -5.42 -13.20 3.33
N THR A 387 -6.02 -13.97 2.42
CA THR A 387 -5.83 -15.42 2.28
C THR A 387 -5.53 -15.76 0.83
N PRO A 388 -4.99 -16.96 0.54
CA PRO A 388 -4.93 -17.43 -0.84
C PRO A 388 -6.30 -17.29 -1.53
N VAL A 389 -6.31 -16.77 -2.76
CA VAL A 389 -7.54 -16.47 -3.52
C VAL A 389 -8.50 -17.68 -3.60
N ALA A 390 -7.94 -18.88 -3.67
CA ALA A 390 -8.73 -20.13 -3.76
C ALA A 390 -9.61 -20.41 -2.55
N VAL A 391 -9.23 -19.92 -1.35
CA VAL A 391 -9.97 -20.15 -0.10
C VAL A 391 -10.64 -18.88 0.45
N PHE A 392 -10.46 -17.74 -0.23
CA PHE A 392 -10.92 -16.44 0.24
C PHE A 392 -12.44 -16.38 0.45
N GLY A 393 -13.21 -17.02 -0.44
CA GLY A 393 -14.66 -17.07 -0.33
C GLY A 393 -15.12 -17.77 0.96
N ASP A 394 -14.57 -18.95 1.24
CA ASP A 394 -14.89 -19.74 2.43
C ASP A 394 -14.39 -19.06 3.71
N TYR A 395 -13.19 -18.48 3.65
CA TYR A 395 -12.62 -17.70 4.75
C TYR A 395 -13.54 -16.58 5.20
N LEU A 396 -13.95 -15.71 4.27
CA LEU A 396 -14.73 -14.51 4.63
C LEU A 396 -16.14 -14.88 5.10
N ALA A 397 -16.79 -15.84 4.45
CA ALA A 397 -18.10 -16.33 4.87
C ALA A 397 -18.04 -16.98 6.27
N GLY A 398 -17.03 -17.81 6.52
CA GLY A 398 -16.83 -18.46 7.82
C GLY A 398 -16.49 -17.45 8.93
N LEU A 399 -15.64 -16.47 8.66
CA LEU A 399 -15.31 -15.41 9.62
C LEU A 399 -16.54 -14.57 9.96
N GLN A 400 -17.31 -14.16 8.97
CA GLN A 400 -18.54 -13.40 9.19
C GLN A 400 -19.51 -14.16 10.09
N ALA A 401 -19.80 -15.42 9.77
CA ALA A 401 -20.71 -16.26 10.55
C ALA A 401 -20.25 -16.41 12.01
N GLN A 402 -18.95 -16.59 12.25
CA GLN A 402 -18.38 -16.70 13.60
C GLN A 402 -18.46 -15.36 14.36
N LEU A 403 -18.18 -14.22 13.71
CA LEU A 403 -18.30 -12.91 14.35
C LEU A 403 -19.75 -12.60 14.71
N GLU A 404 -20.72 -12.93 13.84
CA GLU A 404 -22.15 -12.73 14.11
C GLU A 404 -22.63 -13.60 15.26
N ALA A 405 -22.16 -14.84 15.36
CA ALA A 405 -22.54 -15.77 16.45
C ALA A 405 -21.93 -15.39 17.80
N ASP A 406 -20.62 -15.08 17.84
CA ASP A 406 -19.88 -14.86 19.07
C ASP A 406 -19.96 -13.40 19.57
N PHE A 407 -20.17 -12.44 18.66
CA PHE A 407 -20.18 -11.01 18.95
C PHE A 407 -21.37 -10.30 18.28
N PRO A 408 -22.63 -10.71 18.52
CA PRO A 408 -23.82 -10.19 17.84
C PRO A 408 -24.04 -8.67 18.05
N GLN A 409 -23.39 -8.08 19.05
CA GLN A 409 -23.43 -6.63 19.35
C GLN A 409 -22.45 -5.82 18.49
N VAL A 410 -21.56 -6.47 17.72
CA VAL A 410 -20.54 -5.82 16.89
C VAL A 410 -21.05 -5.74 15.44
N GLN A 411 -21.07 -4.55 14.86
CA GLN A 411 -21.39 -4.38 13.45
C GLN A 411 -20.14 -4.62 12.59
N LEU A 412 -20.20 -5.62 11.69
CA LEU A 412 -19.16 -5.87 10.70
C LEU A 412 -19.42 -5.07 9.42
N ILE A 413 -18.40 -4.32 8.99
CA ILE A 413 -18.33 -3.66 7.68
C ILE A 413 -17.16 -4.30 6.93
N ALA A 414 -17.48 -5.11 5.92
CA ALA A 414 -16.49 -5.85 5.14
C ALA A 414 -16.47 -5.36 3.68
N PHE A 415 -15.28 -5.13 3.16
CA PHE A 415 -15.01 -4.71 1.78
C PHE A 415 -13.54 -4.99 1.46
N GLY A 416 -13.14 -4.96 0.18
CA GLY A 416 -11.72 -5.10 -0.13
C GLY A 416 -11.41 -5.74 -1.47
N HIS A 417 -10.15 -6.09 -1.62
CA HIS A 417 -9.48 -6.50 -2.85
C HIS A 417 -9.65 -8.01 -3.09
N ALA A 418 -10.89 -8.46 -3.38
CA ALA A 418 -11.17 -9.88 -3.59
C ALA A 418 -10.29 -10.51 -4.69
N GLY A 419 -9.86 -9.71 -5.67
CA GLY A 419 -8.97 -10.15 -6.75
C GLY A 419 -7.62 -10.70 -6.26
N VAL A 420 -7.17 -10.31 -5.08
CA VAL A 420 -5.92 -10.79 -4.45
C VAL A 420 -6.16 -11.46 -3.09
N GLY A 421 -7.43 -11.74 -2.76
CA GLY A 421 -7.80 -12.38 -1.49
C GLY A 421 -7.71 -11.45 -0.28
N GLY A 422 -7.76 -10.13 -0.49
CA GLY A 422 -7.65 -9.09 0.53
C GLY A 422 -8.99 -8.62 1.07
N ALA A 423 -9.11 -8.44 2.39
CA ALA A 423 -10.29 -7.92 3.06
C ALA A 423 -9.96 -6.87 4.11
N HIS A 424 -10.63 -5.72 4.02
CA HIS A 424 -10.72 -4.73 5.08
C HIS A 424 -11.95 -5.02 5.92
N LEU A 425 -11.74 -5.19 7.22
CA LEU A 425 -12.81 -5.48 8.17
C LEU A 425 -12.85 -4.36 9.21
N HIS A 426 -13.97 -3.65 9.28
CA HIS A 426 -14.22 -2.67 10.34
C HIS A 426 -15.26 -3.25 11.30
N LEU A 427 -14.87 -3.47 12.54
CA LEU A 427 -15.73 -3.94 13.61
C LEU A 427 -16.12 -2.76 14.48
N LEU A 428 -17.40 -2.38 14.44
CA LEU A 428 -17.94 -1.21 15.13
C LEU A 428 -18.73 -1.64 16.37
N GLY A 429 -18.42 -1.04 17.53
CA GLY A 429 -19.17 -1.23 18.76
C GLY A 429 -20.17 -0.13 19.03
N THR A 430 -21.16 -0.41 19.90
CA THR A 430 -22.07 0.59 20.46
C THR A 430 -21.54 1.17 21.75
N ARG A 431 -22.19 2.23 22.28
CA ARG A 431 -21.84 2.80 23.60
C ARG A 431 -22.01 1.78 24.73
N GLU A 432 -23.05 0.92 24.63
CA GLU A 432 -23.36 -0.14 25.60
C GLU A 432 -22.40 -1.33 25.49
N SER A 433 -21.89 -1.56 24.28
CA SER A 433 -20.95 -2.65 23.96
C SER A 433 -19.76 -2.11 23.16
N PRO A 434 -18.84 -1.35 23.78
CA PRO A 434 -17.66 -0.83 23.11
C PRO A 434 -16.73 -1.96 22.63
N VAL A 435 -16.21 -1.86 21.40
CA VAL A 435 -15.25 -2.87 20.88
C VAL A 435 -14.00 -2.98 21.75
N LYS A 436 -13.60 -1.93 22.46
CA LYS A 436 -12.46 -1.93 23.37
C LYS A 436 -12.60 -3.00 24.45
N GLY A 437 -13.82 -3.24 24.97
CA GLY A 437 -14.09 -4.26 26.00
C GLY A 437 -13.90 -5.70 25.48
N SER A 438 -14.08 -5.92 24.20
CA SER A 438 -13.93 -7.23 23.55
C SER A 438 -12.70 -7.31 22.64
N ALA A 439 -11.81 -6.31 22.66
CA ALA A 439 -10.74 -6.15 21.67
C ALA A 439 -9.85 -7.39 21.57
N ALA A 440 -9.36 -7.91 22.68
CA ALA A 440 -8.48 -9.09 22.68
C ALA A 440 -9.17 -10.33 22.09
N ALA A 441 -10.46 -10.54 22.39
CA ALA A 441 -11.22 -11.68 21.86
C ALA A 441 -11.51 -11.52 20.36
N LEU A 442 -11.85 -10.30 19.92
CA LEU A 442 -12.09 -9.98 18.51
C LEU A 442 -10.81 -10.13 17.70
N ILE A 443 -9.67 -9.59 18.19
CA ILE A 443 -8.36 -9.71 17.56
C ILE A 443 -8.00 -11.18 17.40
N ARG A 444 -8.08 -11.95 18.47
CA ARG A 444 -7.78 -13.38 18.45
C ARG A 444 -8.66 -14.11 17.43
N ARG A 445 -9.99 -13.87 17.43
CA ARG A 445 -10.92 -14.52 16.50
C ARG A 445 -10.54 -14.23 15.03
N VAL A 446 -10.30 -12.97 14.68
CA VAL A 446 -9.94 -12.60 13.32
C VAL A 446 -8.61 -13.23 12.91
N ILE A 447 -7.59 -13.17 13.77
CA ILE A 447 -6.27 -13.73 13.47
C ILE A 447 -6.32 -15.25 13.35
N ASP A 448 -6.93 -15.96 14.32
CA ASP A 448 -6.99 -17.43 14.32
C ASP A 448 -7.69 -17.96 13.06
N VAL A 449 -8.84 -17.36 12.69
CA VAL A 449 -9.57 -17.77 11.47
C VAL A 449 -8.75 -17.46 10.23
N THR A 450 -8.08 -16.32 10.16
CA THR A 450 -7.24 -15.94 9.02
C THR A 450 -6.07 -16.91 8.84
N LEU A 451 -5.34 -17.20 9.91
CA LEU A 451 -4.19 -18.11 9.89
C LEU A 451 -4.61 -19.56 9.58
N ALA A 452 -5.78 -20.01 10.10
CA ALA A 452 -6.32 -21.34 9.79
C ALA A 452 -6.61 -21.55 8.29
N HIS A 453 -6.82 -20.45 7.54
CA HIS A 453 -6.98 -20.48 6.07
C HIS A 453 -5.67 -20.17 5.32
N GLY A 454 -4.51 -20.27 5.99
CA GLY A 454 -3.20 -19.98 5.39
C GLY A 454 -2.98 -18.52 5.02
N GLY A 455 -3.71 -17.61 5.68
CA GLY A 455 -3.69 -16.18 5.40
C GLY A 455 -2.72 -15.38 6.27
N THR A 456 -2.79 -14.06 6.12
CA THR A 456 -2.09 -13.06 6.92
C THR A 456 -3.07 -12.06 7.52
N PHE A 457 -2.79 -11.62 8.75
CA PHE A 457 -3.59 -10.60 9.43
C PHE A 457 -3.11 -9.16 9.17
N SER A 458 -2.07 -8.99 8.34
CA SER A 458 -1.66 -7.71 7.79
C SER A 458 -1.25 -7.90 6.34
N ALA A 459 -2.16 -7.59 5.42
CA ALA A 459 -1.99 -7.79 3.99
C ALA A 459 -1.23 -6.65 3.32
N GLU A 460 -1.50 -5.40 3.71
CA GLU A 460 -1.03 -4.18 3.06
C GLU A 460 -0.42 -3.17 4.05
N HIS A 461 -1.00 -3.08 5.27
CA HIS A 461 -0.67 -2.00 6.19
C HIS A 461 0.66 -2.20 6.93
N GLY A 462 1.17 -3.43 6.97
CA GLY A 462 2.37 -3.80 7.72
C GLY A 462 2.10 -4.13 9.19
N ILE A 463 3.16 -4.42 9.91
CA ILE A 463 3.11 -4.84 11.32
C ILE A 463 3.22 -3.63 12.25
N GLY A 464 4.26 -2.81 12.08
CA GLY A 464 4.55 -1.69 12.96
C GLY A 464 4.57 -2.05 14.45
N PRO A 465 4.39 -1.08 15.34
CA PRO A 465 4.14 -1.32 16.76
C PRO A 465 2.78 -1.95 17.05
N LYS A 466 1.77 -1.67 16.22
CA LYS A 466 0.37 -2.09 16.41
C LYS A 466 0.20 -3.60 16.51
N TRP A 467 0.87 -4.34 15.65
CA TRP A 467 0.73 -5.80 15.54
C TRP A 467 1.97 -6.56 16.01
N ALA A 468 2.90 -5.89 16.71
CA ALA A 468 4.17 -6.47 17.12
C ALA A 468 4.01 -7.69 18.04
N GLU A 469 3.02 -7.69 18.95
CA GLU A 469 2.75 -8.81 19.87
C GLU A 469 2.20 -10.02 19.13
N GLU A 470 1.18 -9.79 18.29
CA GLU A 470 0.58 -10.84 17.48
C GLU A 470 1.59 -11.42 16.48
N TYR A 471 2.42 -10.55 15.89
CA TYR A 471 3.48 -11.00 14.98
C TYR A 471 4.47 -11.93 15.70
N ALA A 472 4.96 -11.55 16.88
CA ALA A 472 5.87 -12.38 17.66
C ALA A 472 5.22 -13.70 18.13
N ALA A 473 3.91 -13.66 18.47
CA ALA A 473 3.19 -14.84 18.93
C ALA A 473 2.89 -15.86 17.82
N HIS A 474 2.72 -15.40 16.57
CA HIS A 474 2.30 -16.25 15.45
C HIS A 474 3.40 -16.51 14.41
N THR A 475 4.57 -15.87 14.55
CA THR A 475 5.72 -16.12 13.67
C THR A 475 6.51 -17.33 14.16
N ALA A 476 6.88 -18.21 13.25
CA ALA A 476 7.72 -19.38 13.57
C ALA A 476 9.03 -18.93 14.23
N PRO A 477 9.47 -19.62 15.30
CA PRO A 477 10.67 -19.23 16.05
C PRO A 477 11.92 -19.05 15.19
N GLU A 478 12.10 -19.91 14.19
CA GLU A 478 13.26 -19.88 13.26
C GLU A 478 13.22 -18.63 12.36
N THR A 479 12.02 -18.23 11.92
CA THR A 479 11.82 -16.99 11.16
C THR A 479 12.12 -15.78 12.02
N LEU A 480 11.60 -15.77 13.24
CA LEU A 480 11.83 -14.68 14.19
C LEU A 480 13.32 -14.54 14.53
N GLU A 481 14.01 -15.66 14.79
CA GLU A 481 15.45 -15.66 15.05
C GLU A 481 16.24 -15.11 13.84
N GLY A 482 15.88 -15.51 12.63
CA GLY A 482 16.45 -14.96 11.40
C GLY A 482 16.30 -13.46 11.29
N LEU A 483 15.11 -12.92 11.57
CA LEU A 483 14.83 -11.47 11.59
C LEU A 483 15.65 -10.74 12.66
N LEU A 484 15.75 -11.30 13.87
CA LEU A 484 16.55 -10.74 14.96
C LEU A 484 18.05 -10.76 14.63
N GLY A 485 18.54 -11.84 14.00
CA GLY A 485 19.91 -11.91 13.51
C GLY A 485 20.21 -10.84 12.47
N GLN A 486 19.29 -10.62 11.53
CA GLN A 486 19.39 -9.56 10.54
C GLN A 486 19.42 -8.16 11.20
N LYS A 487 18.51 -7.92 12.13
CA LYS A 487 18.45 -6.64 12.87
C LYS A 487 19.76 -6.34 13.59
N ARG A 488 20.31 -7.33 14.33
CA ARG A 488 21.60 -7.19 15.02
C ARG A 488 22.76 -6.88 14.06
N ARG A 489 22.72 -7.42 12.84
CA ARG A 489 23.76 -7.18 11.83
C ARG A 489 23.66 -5.78 11.21
N LEU A 490 22.45 -5.32 10.85
CA LEU A 490 22.22 -4.12 10.06
C LEU A 490 21.96 -2.87 10.93
N ASP A 491 21.50 -3.09 12.15
CA ASP A 491 21.21 -2.03 13.13
C ASP A 491 21.55 -2.53 14.55
N PRO A 492 22.84 -2.70 14.86
CA PRO A 492 23.28 -3.42 16.07
C PRO A 492 22.82 -2.79 17.38
N ASN A 493 22.54 -1.50 17.39
CA ASN A 493 22.07 -0.77 18.57
C ASN A 493 20.54 -0.55 18.56
N ASN A 494 19.82 -1.16 17.61
CA ASN A 494 18.37 -1.03 17.46
C ASN A 494 17.90 0.43 17.51
N VAL A 495 18.57 1.30 16.75
CA VAL A 495 18.27 2.73 16.73
C VAL A 495 17.13 3.07 15.79
N LEU A 496 16.94 2.29 14.71
CA LEU A 496 16.01 2.59 13.63
C LEU A 496 14.67 1.86 13.84
N ASN A 497 13.57 2.60 13.89
CA ASN A 497 12.21 2.09 14.11
C ASN A 497 12.15 0.98 15.18
N PRO A 498 12.67 1.22 16.40
CA PRO A 498 12.97 0.18 17.37
C PRO A 498 11.74 -0.61 17.83
N ARG A 499 10.52 -0.03 17.72
CA ARG A 499 9.27 -0.65 18.15
C ARG A 499 8.61 -1.50 17.06
N SER A 500 9.00 -1.33 15.77
CA SER A 500 8.48 -2.16 14.69
C SER A 500 8.85 -3.62 14.90
N PHE A 501 7.91 -4.53 14.64
CA PHE A 501 8.05 -5.98 14.89
C PHE A 501 8.36 -6.35 16.35
N GLY A 502 8.29 -5.40 17.30
CA GLY A 502 8.62 -5.64 18.70
C GLY A 502 10.11 -5.77 19.00
N PHE A 503 10.99 -5.28 18.14
CA PHE A 503 12.46 -5.39 18.30
C PHE A 503 12.98 -4.75 19.60
N ASP A 504 12.33 -3.71 20.12
CA ASP A 504 12.66 -3.10 21.39
C ASP A 504 12.49 -4.02 22.60
N ARG A 505 11.65 -5.07 22.48
CA ARG A 505 11.40 -6.10 23.48
C ARG A 505 12.16 -7.39 23.20
N LEU A 506 12.22 -7.80 21.94
CA LEU A 506 12.79 -9.07 21.52
C LEU A 506 14.33 -9.08 21.46
N LEU A 507 14.98 -7.91 21.44
CA LEU A 507 16.44 -7.79 21.43
C LEU A 507 17.04 -7.58 22.82
N LYS A 508 16.21 -7.49 23.86
CA LYS A 508 16.66 -7.43 25.26
C LYS A 508 17.07 -8.82 25.74
#